data_a7470581a5a194a212fb01fa79928de5
#
_entry.id   a7470581a5a194a212fb01fa79928de5
#
_cell.length_a   1.000
_cell.length_b   1.000
_cell.length_c   1.000
_cell.angle_alpha   90.00
_cell.angle_beta   90.00
_cell.angle_gamma   90.00
#
_symmetry.space_group_name_H-M   'P 1'
#
loop_
_entity.id
_entity.type
_entity.pdbx_description
1 polymer ?
#
loop_
_entity_poly.entity_id
_entity_poly.type
_entity_poly.pdbx_seq_one_letter_code
_entity_poly.pdbx_strand_id
1 'polypeptide(L)'
;VTQRDRVATVVDALRSCGIEVSLFIDPVEDQIRASADMGVAAVELHTGQYGLAKGAKQEQELELLQKAGEAVVASGLRLHAGHGLNYQNVGPVASIPSMHELNIGHAIVARSIFVGFQQAVREMKELL
;
A
#
# COMPACT_ATOMS: atom_id res chain seq x y z
N VAL A 1 -15.06 11.05 -0.60
CA VAL A 1 -13.99 11.42 -1.54
C VAL A 1 -14.17 12.88 -1.95
N THR A 2 -13.70 13.82 -1.11
CA THR A 2 -13.99 15.27 -1.23
C THR A 2 -13.28 15.99 -2.39
N GLN A 3 -12.35 15.33 -3.12
CA GLN A 3 -11.60 15.94 -4.21
C GLN A 3 -11.57 15.08 -5.48
N ARG A 4 -12.60 14.24 -5.68
CA ARG A 4 -12.65 13.26 -6.76
C ARG A 4 -12.36 13.89 -8.13
N ASP A 5 -13.05 14.96 -8.48
CA ASP A 5 -12.92 15.58 -9.82
C ASP A 5 -11.52 16.14 -10.06
N ARG A 6 -10.93 16.73 -9.01
CA ARG A 6 -9.56 17.26 -9.10
C ARG A 6 -8.54 16.14 -9.29
N VAL A 7 -8.69 15.04 -8.56
CA VAL A 7 -7.80 13.85 -8.69
C VAL A 7 -7.99 13.22 -10.06
N ALA A 8 -9.22 13.05 -10.53
CA ALA A 8 -9.51 12.50 -11.86
C ALA A 8 -8.83 13.33 -12.97
N THR A 9 -8.91 14.66 -12.91
CA THR A 9 -8.24 15.55 -13.87
C THR A 9 -6.73 15.31 -13.91
N VAL A 10 -6.09 15.14 -12.75
CA VAL A 10 -4.63 14.87 -12.68
C VAL A 10 -4.31 13.47 -13.21
N VAL A 11 -5.10 12.48 -12.86
CA VAL A 11 -4.96 11.10 -13.35
C VAL A 11 -5.03 11.07 -14.87
N ASP A 12 -6.03 11.72 -15.48
CA ASP A 12 -6.19 11.77 -16.93
C ASP A 12 -5.02 12.47 -17.61
N ALA A 13 -4.53 13.58 -17.04
CA ALA A 13 -3.36 14.30 -17.57
C ALA A 13 -2.09 13.44 -17.55
N LEU A 14 -1.83 12.70 -16.47
CA LEU A 14 -0.67 11.81 -16.35
C LEU A 14 -0.78 10.62 -17.32
N ARG A 15 -1.95 10.00 -17.39
CA ARG A 15 -2.19 8.87 -18.30
C ARG A 15 -2.06 9.27 -19.76
N SER A 16 -2.49 10.46 -20.14
CA SER A 16 -2.32 10.96 -21.52
C SER A 16 -0.85 11.12 -21.93
N CYS A 17 0.05 11.25 -20.94
CA CYS A 17 1.50 11.26 -21.13
C CYS A 17 2.15 9.85 -21.02
N GLY A 18 1.36 8.80 -20.94
CA GLY A 18 1.86 7.42 -20.79
C GLY A 18 2.38 7.09 -19.39
N ILE A 19 2.02 7.88 -18.36
CA ILE A 19 2.46 7.68 -16.98
C ILE A 19 1.41 6.83 -16.25
N GLU A 20 1.83 5.69 -15.70
CA GLU A 20 0.97 4.91 -14.81
C GLU A 20 0.79 5.62 -13.46
N VAL A 21 -0.45 5.61 -12.97
CA VAL A 21 -0.82 6.26 -11.71
C VAL A 21 -1.19 5.22 -10.68
N SER A 22 -0.65 5.35 -9.47
CA SER A 22 -1.08 4.65 -8.26
C SER A 22 -1.66 5.66 -7.28
N LEU A 23 -2.80 5.37 -6.67
CA LEU A 23 -3.39 6.21 -5.63
C LEU A 23 -3.13 5.62 -4.26
N PHE A 24 -2.63 6.46 -3.33
CA PHE A 24 -2.45 6.13 -1.93
C PHE A 24 -3.74 6.45 -1.18
N ILE A 25 -4.41 5.44 -0.63
CA ILE A 25 -5.75 5.55 -0.04
C ILE A 25 -5.89 4.73 1.25
N ASP A 26 -6.87 5.06 2.06
CA ASP A 26 -7.27 4.20 3.17
C ASP A 26 -7.95 2.92 2.66
N PRO A 27 -7.92 1.81 3.44
CA PRO A 27 -8.54 0.54 3.06
C PRO A 27 -10.07 0.59 3.17
N VAL A 28 -10.69 1.50 2.40
CA VAL A 28 -12.14 1.80 2.40
C VAL A 28 -12.71 1.56 1.01
N GLU A 29 -13.77 0.77 0.93
CA GLU A 29 -14.38 0.33 -0.33
C GLU A 29 -14.75 1.48 -1.28
N ASP A 30 -15.29 2.58 -0.76
CA ASP A 30 -15.65 3.75 -1.58
C ASP A 30 -14.43 4.42 -2.23
N GLN A 31 -13.28 4.41 -1.55
CA GLN A 31 -12.02 4.93 -2.11
C GLN A 31 -11.46 4.00 -3.18
N ILE A 32 -11.55 2.69 -2.97
CA ILE A 32 -11.13 1.68 -3.95
C ILE A 32 -11.97 1.79 -5.23
N ARG A 33 -13.29 1.85 -5.09
CA ARG A 33 -14.22 2.01 -6.20
C ARG A 33 -13.97 3.31 -6.98
N ALA A 34 -13.80 4.43 -6.25
CA ALA A 34 -13.48 5.70 -6.88
C ALA A 34 -12.15 5.65 -7.65
N SER A 35 -11.15 4.93 -7.14
CA SER A 35 -9.86 4.73 -7.83
C SER A 35 -10.01 3.93 -9.11
N ALA A 36 -10.79 2.85 -9.07
CA ALA A 36 -11.10 2.04 -10.24
C ALA A 36 -11.84 2.85 -11.32
N ASP A 37 -12.85 3.63 -10.93
CA ASP A 37 -13.61 4.51 -11.83
C ASP A 37 -12.72 5.56 -12.53
N MET A 38 -11.65 6.01 -11.87
CA MET A 38 -10.66 6.94 -12.45
C MET A 38 -9.68 6.23 -13.40
N GLY A 39 -9.70 4.90 -13.46
CA GLY A 39 -8.85 4.11 -14.36
C GLY A 39 -7.36 4.16 -14.00
N VAL A 40 -7.01 4.24 -12.72
CA VAL A 40 -5.62 4.13 -12.28
C VAL A 40 -5.08 2.72 -12.46
N ALA A 41 -3.77 2.56 -12.51
CA ALA A 41 -3.14 1.26 -12.71
C ALA A 41 -3.03 0.45 -11.39
N ALA A 42 -2.91 1.13 -10.28
CA ALA A 42 -2.69 0.53 -8.97
C ALA A 42 -3.30 1.37 -7.84
N VAL A 43 -3.48 0.72 -6.70
CA VAL A 43 -3.83 1.36 -5.43
C VAL A 43 -2.83 0.90 -4.38
N GLU A 44 -2.30 1.86 -3.62
CA GLU A 44 -1.52 1.61 -2.44
C GLU A 44 -2.39 1.79 -1.20
N LEU A 45 -2.64 0.71 -0.47
CA LEU A 45 -3.39 0.74 0.78
C LEU A 45 -2.53 1.30 1.92
N HIS A 46 -3.07 2.27 2.64
CA HIS A 46 -2.46 2.86 3.82
C HIS A 46 -2.45 1.88 4.99
N THR A 47 -1.27 1.42 5.40
CA THR A 47 -1.10 0.45 6.50
C THR A 47 -0.77 1.09 7.85
N GLY A 48 -0.90 2.39 8.00
CA GLY A 48 -0.50 3.11 9.21
C GLY A 48 -1.26 2.68 10.46
N GLN A 49 -2.56 2.42 10.39
CA GLN A 49 -3.34 1.92 11.53
C GLN A 49 -2.86 0.54 11.97
N TYR A 50 -2.63 -0.37 11.04
CA TYR A 50 -2.03 -1.68 11.30
C TYR A 50 -0.64 -1.54 11.95
N GLY A 51 0.20 -0.64 11.44
CA GLY A 51 1.55 -0.42 11.94
C GLY A 51 1.60 0.12 13.39
N LEU A 52 0.60 0.89 13.79
CA LEU A 52 0.47 1.46 15.15
C LEU A 52 -0.24 0.51 16.12
N ALA A 53 -1.10 -0.37 15.63
CA ALA A 53 -1.89 -1.28 16.44
C ALA A 53 -1.04 -2.42 17.03
N LYS A 54 -1.53 -3.05 18.10
CA LYS A 54 -0.91 -4.21 18.75
C LYS A 54 -1.96 -5.23 19.18
N GLY A 55 -1.57 -6.51 19.26
CA GLY A 55 -2.43 -7.61 19.69
C GLY A 55 -3.70 -7.71 18.83
N ALA A 56 -4.83 -8.00 19.45
CA ALA A 56 -6.10 -8.22 18.75
C ALA A 56 -6.51 -7.06 17.81
N LYS A 57 -6.14 -5.82 18.15
CA LYS A 57 -6.42 -4.68 17.27
C LYS A 57 -5.58 -4.75 15.98
N GLN A 58 -4.34 -5.19 16.06
CA GLN A 58 -3.50 -5.36 14.88
C GLN A 58 -4.03 -6.46 13.95
N GLU A 59 -4.56 -7.54 14.52
CA GLU A 59 -5.22 -8.61 13.77
C GLU A 59 -6.46 -8.10 13.04
N GLN A 60 -7.30 -7.29 13.70
CA GLN A 60 -8.46 -6.65 13.08
C GLN A 60 -8.07 -5.73 11.91
N GLU A 61 -7.03 -4.92 12.09
CA GLU A 61 -6.52 -4.04 11.02
C GLU A 61 -5.95 -4.86 9.84
N LEU A 62 -5.30 -6.00 10.12
CA LEU A 62 -4.85 -6.91 9.07
C LEU A 62 -6.02 -7.52 8.28
N GLU A 63 -7.08 -7.94 8.96
CA GLU A 63 -8.29 -8.44 8.30
C GLU A 63 -8.94 -7.38 7.40
N LEU A 64 -8.96 -6.11 7.83
CA LEU A 64 -9.44 -4.99 7.01
C LEU A 64 -8.59 -4.81 5.76
N LEU A 65 -7.25 -4.89 5.90
CA LEU A 65 -6.33 -4.81 4.77
C LEU A 65 -6.52 -5.97 3.79
N GLN A 66 -6.73 -7.20 4.29
CA GLN A 66 -7.00 -8.37 3.45
C GLN A 66 -8.28 -8.19 2.63
N LYS A 67 -9.38 -7.78 3.26
CA LYS A 67 -10.66 -7.52 2.57
C LYS A 67 -10.55 -6.39 1.55
N ALA A 68 -9.84 -5.32 1.91
CA ALA A 68 -9.57 -4.23 0.98
C ALA A 68 -8.70 -4.69 -0.20
N GLY A 69 -7.69 -5.52 0.05
CA GLY A 69 -6.85 -6.11 -0.99
C GLY A 69 -7.65 -6.96 -1.97
N GLU A 70 -8.58 -7.79 -1.49
CA GLU A 70 -9.50 -8.55 -2.33
C GLU A 70 -10.35 -7.62 -3.22
N ALA A 71 -10.87 -6.54 -2.66
CA ALA A 71 -11.66 -5.56 -3.40
C ALA A 71 -10.84 -4.82 -4.47
N VAL A 72 -9.58 -4.48 -4.18
CA VAL A 72 -8.65 -3.87 -5.15
C VAL A 72 -8.43 -4.81 -6.33
N VAL A 73 -8.10 -6.08 -6.06
CA VAL A 73 -7.85 -7.09 -7.10
C VAL A 73 -9.11 -7.38 -7.91
N ALA A 74 -10.27 -7.51 -7.25
CA ALA A 74 -11.57 -7.71 -7.92
C ALA A 74 -11.94 -6.53 -8.82
N SER A 75 -11.45 -5.33 -8.53
CA SER A 75 -11.63 -4.13 -9.37
C SER A 75 -10.63 -4.05 -10.55
N GLY A 76 -9.77 -5.06 -10.73
CA GLY A 76 -8.77 -5.11 -11.80
C GLY A 76 -7.54 -4.22 -11.56
N LEU A 77 -7.33 -3.74 -10.35
CA LEU A 77 -6.20 -2.89 -9.96
C LEU A 77 -5.05 -3.72 -9.39
N ARG A 78 -3.81 -3.26 -9.54
CA ARG A 78 -2.68 -3.83 -8.81
C ARG A 78 -2.73 -3.39 -7.35
N LEU A 79 -2.49 -4.36 -6.46
CA LEU A 79 -2.48 -4.14 -5.02
C LEU A 79 -1.08 -3.78 -4.54
N HIS A 80 -0.92 -2.57 -4.04
CA HIS A 80 0.26 -2.12 -3.30
C HIS A 80 -0.13 -1.80 -1.86
N ALA A 81 0.86 -1.76 -0.96
CA ALA A 81 0.65 -1.31 0.42
C ALA A 81 1.88 -0.59 0.97
N GLY A 82 1.66 0.33 1.89
CA GLY A 82 2.75 1.10 2.46
C GLY A 82 2.34 1.92 3.68
N HIS A 83 3.33 2.55 4.26
CA HIS A 83 3.30 3.37 5.46
C HIS A 83 3.24 2.58 6.78
N GLY A 84 4.23 2.82 7.65
CA GLY A 84 4.30 2.21 8.99
C GLY A 84 4.77 0.76 9.03
N LEU A 85 5.13 0.17 7.88
CA LEU A 85 5.70 -1.17 7.80
C LEU A 85 7.17 -1.18 8.24
N ASN A 86 7.57 -2.25 8.92
CA ASN A 86 8.90 -2.46 9.46
C ASN A 86 9.25 -3.95 9.51
N TYR A 87 10.45 -4.29 10.00
CA TYR A 87 10.97 -5.67 10.06
C TYR A 87 10.16 -6.62 10.95
N GLN A 88 9.32 -6.11 11.87
CA GLN A 88 8.50 -6.93 12.77
C GLN A 88 7.08 -7.17 12.25
N ASN A 89 6.57 -6.26 11.40
CA ASN A 89 5.16 -6.28 11.01
C ASN A 89 4.91 -6.48 9.50
N VAL A 90 5.95 -6.50 8.68
CA VAL A 90 5.80 -6.56 7.21
C VAL A 90 5.29 -7.92 6.71
N GLY A 91 5.71 -9.03 7.33
CA GLY A 91 5.41 -10.39 6.84
C GLY A 91 3.93 -10.68 6.61
N PRO A 92 3.03 -10.42 7.59
CA PRO A 92 1.60 -10.63 7.40
C PRO A 92 1.00 -9.82 6.26
N VAL A 93 1.46 -8.58 6.03
CA VAL A 93 0.99 -7.73 4.92
C VAL A 93 1.55 -8.23 3.58
N ALA A 94 2.81 -8.65 3.55
CA ALA A 94 3.42 -9.25 2.36
C ALA A 94 2.70 -10.55 1.92
N SER A 95 2.13 -11.27 2.88
CA SER A 95 1.40 -12.52 2.64
C SER A 95 -0.06 -12.32 2.17
N ILE A 96 -0.54 -11.08 2.05
CA ILE A 96 -1.88 -10.82 1.48
C ILE A 96 -1.90 -11.29 0.03
N PRO A 97 -2.89 -12.10 -0.39
CA PRO A 97 -2.96 -12.61 -1.76
C PRO A 97 -2.91 -11.50 -2.81
N SER A 98 -2.11 -11.71 -3.86
CA SER A 98 -1.89 -10.75 -4.95
C SER A 98 -1.23 -9.43 -4.55
N MET A 99 -0.58 -9.37 -3.38
CA MET A 99 0.27 -8.23 -3.05
C MET A 99 1.37 -8.09 -4.11
N HIS A 100 1.37 -6.95 -4.80
CA HIS A 100 2.30 -6.71 -5.91
C HIS A 100 3.52 -5.91 -5.48
N GLU A 101 3.33 -4.91 -4.61
CA GLU A 101 4.41 -4.01 -4.20
C GLU A 101 4.21 -3.52 -2.76
N LEU A 102 5.33 -3.42 -2.03
CA LEU A 102 5.36 -2.79 -0.70
C LEU A 102 6.27 -1.57 -0.71
N ASN A 103 5.73 -0.42 -0.28
CA ASN A 103 6.45 0.84 -0.22
C ASN A 103 6.96 1.09 1.21
N ILE A 104 8.25 0.78 1.44
CA ILE A 104 8.88 0.82 2.78
C ILE A 104 10.14 1.68 2.72
N GLY A 105 10.10 2.85 3.36
CA GLY A 105 11.24 3.76 3.43
C GLY A 105 11.79 3.90 4.85
N HIS A 106 10.97 4.39 5.77
CA HIS A 106 11.38 4.81 7.12
C HIS A 106 12.16 3.73 7.88
N ALA A 107 11.63 2.50 7.93
CA ALA A 107 12.27 1.40 8.66
C ALA A 107 13.62 1.01 8.05
N ILE A 108 13.73 0.99 6.72
CA ILE A 108 14.96 0.67 6.01
C ILE A 108 16.03 1.74 6.27
N VAL A 109 15.66 3.02 6.17
CA VAL A 109 16.58 4.14 6.45
C VAL A 109 17.05 4.11 7.90
N ALA A 110 16.14 3.93 8.87
CA ALA A 110 16.50 3.84 10.28
C ALA A 110 17.45 2.65 10.55
N ARG A 111 17.18 1.49 9.99
CA ARG A 111 18.06 0.30 10.11
C ARG A 111 19.42 0.53 9.48
N SER A 112 19.47 1.25 8.37
CA SER A 112 20.69 1.50 7.61
C SER A 112 21.76 2.27 8.38
N ILE A 113 21.36 3.05 9.40
CA ILE A 113 22.28 3.78 10.29
C ILE A 113 23.20 2.80 11.06
N PHE A 114 22.71 1.61 11.36
CA PHE A 114 23.42 0.60 12.13
C PHE A 114 24.17 -0.42 11.26
N VAL A 115 23.60 -0.82 10.13
CA VAL A 115 24.11 -1.94 9.33
C VAL A 115 24.54 -1.56 7.91
N GLY A 116 24.34 -0.31 7.51
CA GLY A 116 24.51 0.16 6.14
C GLY A 116 23.28 -0.12 5.27
N PHE A 117 23.08 0.70 4.22
CA PHE A 117 21.86 0.70 3.41
C PHE A 117 21.65 -0.63 2.66
N GLN A 118 22.70 -1.16 2.06
CA GLN A 118 22.63 -2.42 1.31
C GLN A 118 22.17 -3.59 2.19
N GLN A 119 22.70 -3.69 3.40
CA GLN A 119 22.33 -4.75 4.34
C GLN A 119 20.90 -4.56 4.84
N ALA A 120 20.48 -3.32 5.17
CA ALA A 120 19.13 -3.02 5.59
C ALA A 120 18.09 -3.42 4.53
N VAL A 121 18.36 -3.13 3.25
CA VAL A 121 17.48 -3.55 2.14
C VAL A 121 17.44 -5.08 2.01
N ARG A 122 18.59 -5.76 2.12
CA ARG A 122 18.64 -7.22 2.05
C ARG A 122 17.83 -7.86 3.16
N GLU A 123 18.00 -7.42 4.41
CA GLU A 123 17.24 -7.92 5.56
C GLU A 123 15.73 -7.73 5.38
N MET A 124 15.30 -6.59 4.81
CA MET A 124 13.88 -6.37 4.50
C MET A 124 13.36 -7.33 3.43
N LYS A 125 14.14 -7.54 2.36
CA LYS A 125 13.76 -8.47 1.28
C LYS A 125 13.65 -9.93 1.72
N GLU A 126 14.40 -10.34 2.73
CA GLU A 126 14.35 -11.70 3.30
C GLU A 126 13.04 -11.97 4.07
N LEU A 127 12.25 -10.93 4.36
CA LEU A 127 10.96 -11.01 5.05
C LEU A 127 9.75 -11.01 4.10
N LEU A 128 9.96 -10.81 2.81
CA LEU A 128 8.95 -10.73 1.76
C LEU A 128 8.87 -12.04 0.97
#